data_ad583fcbb16e792a09ee5236414ee8f6
#
_entry.id   ad583fcbb16e792a09ee5236414ee8f6
#
_cell.length_a   1.000
_cell.length_b   1.000
_cell.length_c   1.000
_cell.angle_alpha   90.00
_cell.angle_beta   90.00
_cell.angle_gamma   90.00
#
_symmetry.space_group_name_H-M   'P 1'
#
loop_
_entity.id
_entity.type
_entity.pdbx_description
1 polymer ?
#
loop_
_entity_poly.entity_id
_entity_poly.type
_entity_poly.pdbx_seq_one_letter_code
_entity_poly.pdbx_strand_id
1 'polypeptide(L)'
;MRIGLLTEAGYPYVSGDARLWCDRLVHGLAQHEFDVYALSRSQSQEDEGWVPLPPNVRRVRTAPLWFAEDDEVVLGRRSRRRFGECFAELAAVLCGAAGTMGAPESASTSEADRFANALYGLAELARETGGLVGALRSEAAVRTLERACRAPGAQRAAREARVPDLLAVAGYLERALRPLSLDWYEDDGLGAVDLCHAASGGAAVLPGLLARHFTGVPLLVTEYGVRLRTHYLTTPDAPPAVRSLLAAFQGRLAAEAYRQAEVVTAGNAHARRWQERCGADREKLRTVHPGMDARPFAEAGESPECADPDTLVWVGRVEPAKDLVSLLHAFAEIRKQRPKTRLRVVGAPVGPEGAAYLLHCRALAAQLFPDEAEGPHIPGDNPVSFEEIGGPELPRPADAYAAGAVTVLSSVVEGFPISLVEAMLSGRATVSTDVGAVVEVIGGTGLVVPPRNPRALAEACVALLRDPARRARLGAAARARALELFTVEQNIEAFHGIYLEIVSRAPVRRVLDGAGDPLPFAVPAEAQVPFRWSAPSPSLATRNGPGWATARPVRATSHVPAPEGAR
;
A
#
# COMPACT_ATOMS: atom_id res chain seq x y z
N MET A 1 -19.91 -3.79 11.07
CA MET A 1 -19.43 -4.88 10.18
C MET A 1 -18.14 -5.42 10.74
N ARG A 2 -17.88 -6.69 10.53
CA ARG A 2 -16.64 -7.36 10.90
C ARG A 2 -15.74 -7.51 9.68
N ILE A 3 -14.57 -6.91 9.69
CA ILE A 3 -13.64 -6.83 8.57
C ILE A 3 -12.40 -7.67 8.87
N GLY A 4 -12.06 -8.59 7.97
CA GLY A 4 -10.80 -9.32 8.01
C GLY A 4 -9.70 -8.52 7.30
N LEU A 5 -8.83 -7.83 8.04
CA LEU A 5 -7.73 -7.05 7.47
C LEU A 5 -6.49 -7.93 7.28
N LEU A 6 -6.06 -8.11 6.03
CA LEU A 6 -4.95 -8.97 5.64
C LEU A 6 -3.72 -8.12 5.32
N THR A 7 -2.62 -8.32 6.03
CA THR A 7 -1.41 -7.51 5.90
C THR A 7 -0.16 -8.36 5.68
N GLU A 8 0.87 -7.79 5.07
CA GLU A 8 2.17 -8.40 4.89
C GLU A 8 3.26 -7.39 5.22
N ALA A 9 4.11 -7.71 6.18
CA ALA A 9 5.24 -6.89 6.62
C ALA A 9 4.86 -5.45 7.04
N GLY A 10 3.69 -5.26 7.61
CA GLY A 10 3.20 -3.97 8.05
C GLY A 10 2.38 -4.10 9.33
N TYR A 11 1.22 -3.45 9.39
CA TYR A 11 0.32 -3.50 10.54
C TYR A 11 -0.02 -4.95 10.95
N PRO A 12 0.00 -5.31 12.23
CA PRO A 12 0.11 -4.46 13.42
C PRO A 12 1.55 -4.23 13.93
N TYR A 13 2.57 -4.71 13.20
CA TYR A 13 3.97 -4.56 13.62
C TYR A 13 4.40 -3.08 13.65
N VAL A 14 5.41 -2.78 14.50
CA VAL A 14 5.96 -1.42 14.66
C VAL A 14 6.59 -0.89 13.37
N SER A 15 7.19 -1.77 12.57
CA SER A 15 7.83 -1.43 11.29
C SER A 15 7.01 -1.92 10.09
N GLY A 16 7.25 -1.32 8.92
CA GLY A 16 6.69 -1.75 7.64
C GLY A 16 5.93 -0.68 6.85
N ASP A 17 5.92 -0.83 5.53
CA ASP A 17 5.47 0.21 4.59
C ASP A 17 3.98 0.57 4.70
N ALA A 18 3.10 -0.40 4.85
CA ALA A 18 1.66 -0.17 4.92
C ALA A 18 1.14 0.14 6.34
N ARG A 19 2.02 0.14 7.35
CA ARG A 19 1.63 0.23 8.77
C ARG A 19 0.79 1.46 9.08
N LEU A 20 1.31 2.64 8.75
CA LEU A 20 0.66 3.92 9.08
C LEU A 20 -0.71 4.06 8.43
N TRP A 21 -0.85 3.58 7.20
CA TRP A 21 -2.12 3.62 6.51
C TRP A 21 -3.14 2.66 7.14
N CYS A 22 -2.75 1.40 7.41
CA CYS A 22 -3.64 0.44 8.07
C CYS A 22 -4.05 0.91 9.47
N ASP A 23 -3.10 1.46 10.23
CA ASP A 23 -3.35 2.01 11.56
C ASP A 23 -4.39 3.14 11.51
N ARG A 24 -4.22 4.11 10.60
CA ARG A 24 -5.18 5.20 10.38
C ARG A 24 -6.54 4.69 9.94
N LEU A 25 -6.58 3.70 9.06
CA LEU A 25 -7.81 3.08 8.57
C LEU A 25 -8.60 2.43 9.73
N VAL A 26 -7.93 1.62 10.56
CA VAL A 26 -8.55 0.91 11.66
C VAL A 26 -9.04 1.89 12.74
N HIS A 27 -8.24 2.90 13.10
CA HIS A 27 -8.65 3.95 14.05
C HIS A 27 -9.80 4.81 13.51
N GLY A 28 -9.75 5.16 12.23
CA GLY A 28 -10.75 6.03 11.61
C GLY A 28 -12.10 5.36 11.38
N LEU A 29 -12.13 4.03 11.28
CA LEU A 29 -13.35 3.23 11.10
C LEU A 29 -13.77 2.54 12.41
N ALA A 30 -13.79 3.30 13.51
CA ALA A 30 -14.12 2.80 14.85
C ALA A 30 -15.51 2.17 14.97
N GLN A 31 -16.41 2.46 14.03
CA GLN A 31 -17.75 1.84 13.94
C GLN A 31 -17.73 0.41 13.38
N HIS A 32 -16.59 -0.08 12.89
CA HIS A 32 -16.40 -1.43 12.40
C HIS A 32 -15.47 -2.22 13.31
N GLU A 33 -15.67 -3.53 13.37
CA GLU A 33 -14.79 -4.45 14.07
C GLU A 33 -13.76 -5.03 13.11
N PHE A 34 -12.51 -5.10 13.53
CA PHE A 34 -11.43 -5.65 12.72
C PHE A 34 -10.85 -6.92 13.33
N ASP A 35 -10.72 -7.95 12.50
CA ASP A 35 -9.86 -9.10 12.75
C ASP A 35 -8.61 -8.96 11.87
N VAL A 36 -7.45 -8.82 12.48
CA VAL A 36 -6.19 -8.60 11.77
C VAL A 36 -5.46 -9.92 11.54
N TYR A 37 -5.06 -10.18 10.32
CA TYR A 37 -4.30 -11.35 9.89
C TYR A 37 -3.00 -10.90 9.23
N ALA A 38 -1.89 -11.03 9.93
CA ALA A 38 -0.63 -10.43 9.53
C ALA A 38 0.45 -11.47 9.23
N LEU A 39 1.08 -11.33 8.07
CA LEU A 39 2.23 -12.11 7.65
C LEU A 39 3.51 -11.33 7.95
N SER A 40 4.40 -11.87 8.81
CA SER A 40 5.71 -11.27 9.10
C SER A 40 6.77 -11.71 8.09
N ARG A 41 7.78 -10.86 7.86
CA ARG A 41 8.88 -11.15 6.93
C ARG A 41 10.19 -11.54 7.58
N SER A 42 10.34 -11.25 8.87
CA SER A 42 11.57 -11.53 9.62
C SER A 42 11.30 -11.67 11.11
N GLN A 43 12.19 -12.36 11.80
CA GLN A 43 12.16 -12.46 13.25
C GLN A 43 12.33 -11.08 13.89
N SER A 44 13.22 -10.24 13.35
CA SER A 44 13.40 -8.87 13.85
C SER A 44 12.09 -8.07 13.87
N GLN A 45 11.23 -8.25 12.85
CA GLN A 45 9.93 -7.60 12.81
C GLN A 45 8.99 -8.10 13.91
N GLU A 46 9.03 -9.39 14.23
CA GLU A 46 8.25 -9.97 15.33
C GLU A 46 8.77 -9.52 16.69
N ASP A 47 10.10 -9.47 16.86
CA ASP A 47 10.78 -9.05 18.08
C ASP A 47 10.52 -7.56 18.42
N GLU A 48 10.34 -6.71 17.42
CA GLU A 48 9.96 -5.30 17.59
C GLU A 48 8.54 -5.13 18.16
N GLY A 49 7.70 -6.17 18.07
CA GLY A 49 6.35 -6.19 18.62
C GLY A 49 5.33 -5.40 17.79
N TRP A 50 4.20 -5.08 18.43
CA TRP A 50 3.04 -4.43 17.80
C TRP A 50 2.87 -3.00 18.28
N VAL A 51 2.26 -2.18 17.43
CA VAL A 51 1.73 -0.87 17.84
C VAL A 51 0.56 -1.05 18.81
N PRO A 52 0.24 -0.06 19.66
CA PRO A 52 -0.98 -0.08 20.46
C PRO A 52 -2.20 -0.22 19.53
N LEU A 53 -3.03 -1.22 19.81
CA LEU A 53 -4.20 -1.52 18.99
C LEU A 53 -5.45 -0.82 19.56
N PRO A 54 -6.31 -0.25 18.70
CA PRO A 54 -7.56 0.34 19.15
C PRO A 54 -8.59 -0.73 19.55
N PRO A 55 -9.61 -0.37 20.37
CA PRO A 55 -10.56 -1.33 20.95
C PRO A 55 -11.45 -2.02 19.92
N ASN A 56 -11.56 -1.53 18.71
CA ASN A 56 -12.29 -2.15 17.62
C ASN A 56 -11.50 -3.28 16.90
N VAL A 57 -10.25 -3.52 17.28
CA VAL A 57 -9.51 -4.72 16.88
C VAL A 57 -9.86 -5.85 17.85
N ARG A 58 -10.64 -6.83 17.38
CA ARG A 58 -11.11 -7.96 18.19
C ARG A 58 -10.07 -9.08 18.31
N ARG A 59 -9.34 -9.33 17.23
CA ARG A 59 -8.42 -10.46 17.10
C ARG A 59 -7.24 -10.09 16.23
N VAL A 60 -6.10 -10.65 16.58
CA VAL A 60 -4.90 -10.65 15.72
C VAL A 60 -4.41 -12.09 15.60
N ARG A 61 -4.23 -12.55 14.36
CA ARG A 61 -3.53 -13.79 14.03
C ARG A 61 -2.30 -13.46 13.18
N THR A 62 -1.18 -14.07 13.48
CA THR A 62 0.08 -13.86 12.76
C THR A 62 0.66 -15.17 12.25
N ALA A 63 1.40 -15.10 11.16
CA ALA A 63 2.18 -16.22 10.66
C ALA A 63 3.47 -15.72 9.98
N PRO A 64 4.63 -16.40 10.22
CA PRO A 64 5.89 -16.03 9.61
C PRO A 64 5.99 -16.50 8.16
N LEU A 65 6.43 -15.59 7.26
CA LEU A 65 6.88 -15.95 5.90
C LEU A 65 8.36 -16.32 5.85
N TRP A 66 9.16 -15.86 6.82
CA TRP A 66 10.60 -16.08 6.89
C TRP A 66 10.95 -17.47 7.45
N PHE A 67 10.10 -18.03 8.28
CA PHE A 67 10.23 -19.33 8.89
C PHE A 67 8.94 -20.12 8.72
N ALA A 68 9.02 -21.45 8.59
CA ALA A 68 7.89 -22.35 8.74
C ALA A 68 8.39 -23.60 9.46
N GLU A 69 7.68 -23.97 10.48
CA GLU A 69 7.79 -25.31 11.03
C GLU A 69 7.31 -26.32 9.98
N ASP A 70 8.01 -27.43 9.88
CA ASP A 70 7.52 -28.57 9.11
C ASP A 70 6.40 -29.20 9.93
N ASP A 71 5.24 -29.38 9.33
CA ASP A 71 4.12 -30.09 9.98
C ASP A 71 4.37 -31.60 10.10
N GLU A 72 5.58 -32.07 9.75
CA GLU A 72 6.02 -33.48 9.75
C GLU A 72 5.10 -34.42 8.94
N VAL A 73 4.17 -33.86 8.21
CA VAL A 73 3.22 -34.64 7.41
C VAL A 73 3.88 -35.13 6.14
N VAL A 74 4.07 -36.42 6.05
CA VAL A 74 4.57 -37.07 4.84
C VAL A 74 3.40 -37.39 3.92
N LEU A 75 3.33 -36.74 2.77
CA LEU A 75 2.29 -36.96 1.77
C LEU A 75 2.25 -38.46 1.33
N GLY A 76 1.08 -39.06 1.40
CA GLY A 76 0.81 -40.38 0.83
C GLY A 76 0.94 -40.37 -0.71
N ARG A 77 0.94 -41.56 -1.34
CA ARG A 77 1.13 -41.67 -2.80
C ARG A 77 0.11 -40.84 -3.59
N ARG A 78 -1.16 -40.84 -3.20
CA ARG A 78 -2.23 -40.10 -3.87
C ARG A 78 -2.04 -38.57 -3.74
N SER A 79 -1.79 -38.10 -2.52
CA SER A 79 -1.57 -36.68 -2.25
C SER A 79 -0.29 -36.16 -2.90
N ARG A 80 0.78 -36.96 -2.93
CA ARG A 80 2.02 -36.64 -3.63
C ARG A 80 1.81 -36.50 -5.15
N ARG A 81 0.99 -37.39 -5.74
CA ARG A 81 0.62 -37.29 -7.16
C ARG A 81 -0.18 -36.03 -7.42
N ARG A 82 -1.20 -35.73 -6.60
CA ARG A 82 -2.02 -34.51 -6.71
C ARG A 82 -1.16 -33.23 -6.59
N PHE A 83 -0.25 -33.21 -5.60
CA PHE A 83 0.73 -32.14 -5.49
C PHE A 83 1.54 -31.97 -6.78
N GLY A 84 2.08 -33.07 -7.29
CA GLY A 84 2.87 -33.06 -8.53
C GLY A 84 2.09 -32.53 -9.73
N GLU A 85 0.83 -32.90 -9.89
CA GLU A 85 -0.07 -32.42 -10.94
C GLU A 85 -0.33 -30.91 -10.81
N CYS A 86 -0.76 -30.44 -9.62
CA CYS A 86 -1.04 -29.02 -9.38
C CYS A 86 0.23 -28.15 -9.50
N PHE A 87 1.35 -28.60 -8.91
CA PHE A 87 2.59 -27.83 -8.98
C PHE A 87 3.22 -27.83 -10.37
N ALA A 88 3.07 -28.93 -11.14
CA ALA A 88 3.51 -28.96 -12.55
C ALA A 88 2.71 -27.99 -13.43
N GLU A 89 1.42 -27.90 -13.19
CA GLU A 89 0.56 -26.94 -13.89
C GLU A 89 0.93 -25.48 -13.54
N LEU A 90 1.14 -25.18 -12.26
CA LEU A 90 1.64 -23.89 -11.80
C LEU A 90 2.96 -23.54 -12.50
N ALA A 91 3.94 -24.44 -12.44
CA ALA A 91 5.25 -24.26 -13.02
C ALA A 91 5.17 -24.07 -14.56
N ALA A 92 4.31 -24.81 -15.25
CA ALA A 92 4.11 -24.70 -16.67
C ALA A 92 3.55 -23.31 -17.06
N VAL A 93 2.59 -22.78 -16.29
CA VAL A 93 2.04 -21.44 -16.50
C VAL A 93 3.09 -20.36 -16.27
N LEU A 94 3.96 -20.52 -15.26
CA LEU A 94 5.04 -19.56 -14.98
C LEU A 94 6.15 -19.58 -16.05
N CYS A 95 6.47 -20.75 -16.57
CA CYS A 95 7.50 -20.93 -17.60
C CYS A 95 6.99 -20.67 -19.01
N GLY A 96 5.69 -20.73 -19.26
CA GLY A 96 5.08 -20.50 -20.56
C GLY A 96 5.47 -19.13 -21.13
N ALA A 97 5.43 -18.98 -22.45
CA ALA A 97 5.57 -17.67 -23.07
C ALA A 97 4.46 -16.79 -22.48
N ALA A 98 4.86 -15.79 -21.70
CA ALA A 98 3.91 -14.76 -21.26
C ALA A 98 3.16 -14.33 -22.51
N GLY A 99 1.84 -14.48 -22.52
CA GLY A 99 1.04 -14.07 -23.67
C GLY A 99 1.53 -12.69 -24.03
N THR A 100 2.12 -12.54 -25.21
CA THR A 100 2.58 -11.25 -25.72
C THR A 100 1.42 -10.29 -25.49
N MET A 101 1.70 -9.13 -24.91
CA MET A 101 0.69 -8.07 -24.76
C MET A 101 0.00 -7.90 -26.12
N GLY A 102 -1.22 -8.45 -26.26
CA GLY A 102 -1.89 -8.57 -27.56
C GLY A 102 -2.24 -10.01 -27.98
N ALA A 103 -1.99 -11.05 -27.15
CA ALA A 103 -2.52 -12.39 -27.41
C ALA A 103 -4.05 -12.38 -27.38
N PRO A 104 -4.73 -13.18 -28.23
CA PRO A 104 -6.19 -13.22 -28.27
C PRO A 104 -6.76 -13.57 -26.89
N GLU A 105 -7.82 -12.88 -26.48
CA GLU A 105 -8.47 -12.98 -25.17
C GLU A 105 -8.72 -14.44 -24.71
N SER A 106 -9.03 -15.34 -25.65
CA SER A 106 -9.27 -16.76 -25.38
C SER A 106 -8.06 -17.52 -24.80
N ALA A 107 -6.84 -17.20 -25.26
CA ALA A 107 -5.62 -17.84 -24.75
C ALA A 107 -5.24 -17.32 -23.36
N SER A 108 -5.47 -16.03 -23.09
CA SER A 108 -5.24 -15.40 -21.77
C SER A 108 -6.17 -15.97 -20.71
N THR A 109 -7.45 -16.17 -21.01
CA THR A 109 -8.43 -16.75 -20.09
C THR A 109 -8.05 -18.16 -19.69
N SER A 110 -7.62 -18.99 -20.66
CA SER A 110 -7.15 -20.35 -20.37
C SER A 110 -5.95 -20.41 -19.44
N GLU A 111 -4.97 -19.50 -19.57
CA GLU A 111 -3.80 -19.47 -18.68
C GLU A 111 -4.16 -18.98 -17.26
N ALA A 112 -5.06 -18.01 -17.13
CA ALA A 112 -5.56 -17.54 -15.85
C ALA A 112 -6.30 -18.65 -15.09
N ASP A 113 -7.15 -19.41 -15.78
CA ASP A 113 -7.87 -20.52 -15.19
C ASP A 113 -6.93 -21.66 -14.77
N ARG A 114 -5.91 -21.97 -15.58
CA ARG A 114 -4.88 -22.96 -15.25
C ARG A 114 -4.11 -22.56 -13.98
N PHE A 115 -3.73 -21.27 -13.86
CA PHE A 115 -3.07 -20.76 -12.65
C PHE A 115 -3.98 -20.90 -11.43
N ALA A 116 -5.24 -20.48 -11.54
CA ALA A 116 -6.21 -20.55 -10.46
C ALA A 116 -6.46 -22.00 -10.00
N ASN A 117 -6.70 -22.91 -10.96
CA ASN A 117 -6.92 -24.32 -10.66
C ASN A 117 -5.71 -24.95 -9.94
N ALA A 118 -4.49 -24.59 -10.38
CA ALA A 118 -3.28 -25.05 -9.72
C ALA A 118 -3.15 -24.47 -8.29
N LEU A 119 -3.41 -23.17 -8.12
CA LEU A 119 -3.35 -22.50 -6.83
C LEU A 119 -4.35 -23.08 -5.81
N TYR A 120 -5.63 -23.17 -6.21
CA TYR A 120 -6.68 -23.70 -5.34
C TYR A 120 -6.54 -25.20 -5.12
N GLY A 121 -6.06 -25.97 -6.12
CA GLY A 121 -5.74 -27.38 -5.96
C GLY A 121 -4.64 -27.65 -4.91
N LEU A 122 -3.64 -26.77 -4.81
CA LEU A 122 -2.64 -26.83 -3.73
C LEU A 122 -3.25 -26.48 -2.37
N ALA A 123 -4.15 -25.49 -2.31
CA ALA A 123 -4.84 -25.11 -1.09
C ALA A 123 -5.78 -26.22 -0.57
N GLU A 124 -6.55 -26.84 -1.47
CA GLU A 124 -7.38 -27.99 -1.13
C GLU A 124 -6.56 -29.18 -0.63
N LEU A 125 -5.41 -29.44 -1.25
CA LEU A 125 -4.48 -30.46 -0.77
C LEU A 125 -4.00 -30.16 0.65
N ALA A 126 -3.61 -28.89 0.91
CA ALA A 126 -3.18 -28.46 2.24
C ALA A 126 -4.30 -28.64 3.27
N ARG A 127 -5.53 -28.28 2.92
CA ARG A 127 -6.71 -28.44 3.78
C ARG A 127 -7.04 -29.90 4.09
N GLU A 128 -6.94 -30.78 3.10
CA GLU A 128 -7.33 -32.20 3.24
C GLU A 128 -6.26 -33.05 3.95
N THR A 129 -4.99 -32.76 3.70
CA THR A 129 -3.89 -33.65 4.12
C THR A 129 -2.74 -33.02 4.86
N GLY A 130 -2.63 -31.66 4.86
CA GLY A 130 -1.42 -30.99 5.34
C GLY A 130 -0.21 -31.20 4.40
N GLY A 131 1.00 -31.00 4.91
CA GLY A 131 2.26 -31.33 4.23
C GLY A 131 2.63 -30.48 3.03
N LEU A 132 1.93 -29.36 2.77
CA LEU A 132 2.20 -28.51 1.60
C LEU A 132 3.59 -27.86 1.68
N VAL A 133 4.00 -27.36 2.84
CA VAL A 133 5.30 -26.70 3.04
C VAL A 133 6.44 -27.65 2.73
N GLY A 134 6.42 -28.86 3.31
CA GLY A 134 7.39 -29.92 3.05
C GLY A 134 7.42 -30.33 1.57
N ALA A 135 6.25 -30.44 0.92
CA ALA A 135 6.15 -30.75 -0.50
C ALA A 135 6.76 -29.67 -1.39
N LEU A 136 6.53 -28.39 -1.10
CA LEU A 136 7.13 -27.26 -1.83
C LEU A 136 8.65 -27.18 -1.68
N ARG A 137 9.20 -27.62 -0.53
CA ARG A 137 10.65 -27.72 -0.27
C ARG A 137 11.31 -28.94 -0.88
N SER A 138 10.53 -29.88 -1.37
CA SER A 138 11.04 -31.17 -1.86
C SER A 138 11.86 -31.02 -3.13
N GLU A 139 12.81 -31.96 -3.32
CA GLU A 139 13.55 -32.11 -4.58
C GLU A 139 12.61 -32.32 -5.77
N ALA A 140 11.47 -32.96 -5.54
CA ALA A 140 10.45 -33.19 -6.57
C ALA A 140 9.85 -31.88 -7.09
N ALA A 141 9.66 -30.87 -6.25
CA ALA A 141 9.22 -29.53 -6.66
C ALA A 141 10.26 -28.86 -7.55
N VAL A 142 11.55 -28.87 -7.16
CA VAL A 142 12.65 -28.30 -7.95
C VAL A 142 12.76 -28.99 -9.31
N ARG A 143 12.72 -30.32 -9.35
CA ARG A 143 12.75 -31.08 -10.60
C ARG A 143 11.53 -30.82 -11.49
N THR A 144 10.38 -30.56 -10.89
CA THR A 144 9.17 -30.21 -11.65
C THR A 144 9.31 -28.82 -12.28
N LEU A 145 9.84 -27.84 -11.53
CA LEU A 145 10.16 -26.52 -12.06
C LEU A 145 11.21 -26.61 -13.19
N GLU A 146 12.26 -27.41 -13.01
CA GLU A 146 13.28 -27.64 -14.05
C GLU A 146 12.68 -28.21 -15.35
N ARG A 147 11.82 -29.22 -15.23
CA ARG A 147 11.11 -29.79 -16.40
C ARG A 147 10.24 -28.77 -17.10
N ALA A 148 9.52 -27.94 -16.36
CA ALA A 148 8.70 -26.88 -16.92
C ALA A 148 9.55 -25.82 -17.65
N CYS A 149 10.70 -25.44 -17.10
CA CYS A 149 11.63 -24.52 -17.74
C CYS A 149 12.21 -25.07 -19.06
N ARG A 150 12.38 -26.37 -19.16
CA ARG A 150 12.91 -27.04 -20.38
C ARG A 150 11.84 -27.50 -21.36
N ALA A 151 10.56 -27.31 -21.02
CA ALA A 151 9.46 -27.73 -21.89
C ALA A 151 9.43 -26.97 -23.22
N PRO A 152 8.93 -27.58 -24.31
CA PRO A 152 8.64 -26.86 -25.55
C PRO A 152 7.67 -25.69 -25.26
N GLY A 153 7.99 -24.50 -25.76
CA GLY A 153 7.18 -23.29 -25.53
C GLY A 153 7.54 -22.50 -24.27
N ALA A 154 8.47 -22.99 -23.42
CA ALA A 154 8.98 -22.19 -22.31
C ALA A 154 9.72 -20.94 -22.80
N GLN A 155 9.58 -19.83 -22.07
CA GLN A 155 10.28 -18.57 -22.35
C GLN A 155 11.79 -18.79 -22.44
N ARG A 156 12.45 -18.01 -23.30
CA ARG A 156 13.90 -18.11 -23.46
C ARG A 156 14.66 -17.98 -22.12
N ALA A 157 14.33 -16.98 -21.30
CA ALA A 157 14.94 -16.77 -20.01
C ALA A 157 14.77 -17.98 -19.07
N ALA A 158 13.59 -18.63 -19.06
CA ALA A 158 13.35 -19.83 -18.27
C ALA A 158 14.17 -21.02 -18.77
N ARG A 159 14.32 -21.21 -20.10
CA ARG A 159 15.16 -22.28 -20.68
C ARG A 159 16.65 -22.14 -20.36
N GLU A 160 17.13 -20.94 -20.14
CA GLU A 160 18.51 -20.62 -19.79
C GLU A 160 18.77 -20.73 -18.28
N ALA A 161 17.75 -21.05 -17.45
CA ALA A 161 17.86 -21.18 -16.00
C ALA A 161 18.87 -22.25 -15.58
N ARG A 162 19.73 -21.88 -14.62
CA ARG A 162 20.69 -22.77 -14.00
C ARG A 162 20.17 -23.26 -12.65
N VAL A 163 20.81 -24.28 -12.08
CA VAL A 163 20.42 -24.86 -10.79
C VAL A 163 20.27 -23.82 -9.67
N PRO A 164 21.22 -22.85 -9.48
CA PRO A 164 21.04 -21.81 -8.49
C PRO A 164 19.77 -20.95 -8.72
N ASP A 165 19.44 -20.67 -9.98
CA ASP A 165 18.24 -19.89 -10.34
C ASP A 165 16.97 -20.65 -9.97
N LEU A 166 16.94 -21.96 -10.27
CA LEU A 166 15.81 -22.84 -9.92
C LEU A 166 15.61 -22.94 -8.41
N LEU A 167 16.69 -23.06 -7.65
CA LEU A 167 16.65 -23.08 -6.18
C LEU A 167 16.15 -21.75 -5.62
N ALA A 168 16.62 -20.62 -6.16
CA ALA A 168 16.15 -19.30 -5.76
C ALA A 168 14.65 -19.10 -6.02
N VAL A 169 14.18 -19.51 -7.21
CA VAL A 169 12.75 -19.44 -7.58
C VAL A 169 11.93 -20.39 -6.71
N ALA A 170 12.36 -21.63 -6.52
CA ALA A 170 11.65 -22.60 -5.69
C ALA A 170 11.53 -22.12 -4.24
N GLY A 171 12.61 -21.59 -3.67
CA GLY A 171 12.60 -21.02 -2.31
C GLY A 171 11.72 -19.78 -2.19
N TYR A 172 11.63 -18.96 -3.24
CA TYR A 172 10.68 -17.84 -3.26
C TYR A 172 9.23 -18.33 -3.33
N LEU A 173 8.92 -19.26 -4.25
CA LEU A 173 7.58 -19.83 -4.41
C LEU A 173 7.12 -20.53 -3.12
N GLU A 174 8.01 -21.26 -2.46
CA GLU A 174 7.68 -21.89 -1.17
C GLU A 174 7.20 -20.85 -0.17
N ARG A 175 7.97 -19.77 0.05
CA ARG A 175 7.60 -18.71 0.98
C ARG A 175 6.31 -18.00 0.57
N ALA A 176 6.15 -17.69 -0.71
CA ALA A 176 4.99 -16.96 -1.22
C ALA A 176 3.70 -17.78 -1.18
N LEU A 177 3.77 -19.10 -1.36
CA LEU A 177 2.62 -20.01 -1.35
C LEU A 177 2.33 -20.61 0.04
N ARG A 178 3.19 -20.41 1.02
CA ARG A 178 3.03 -20.91 2.38
C ARG A 178 1.69 -20.54 3.03
N PRO A 179 1.13 -19.33 2.81
CA PRO A 179 -0.20 -18.98 3.33
C PRO A 179 -1.35 -19.87 2.83
N LEU A 180 -1.16 -20.66 1.77
CA LEU A 180 -2.17 -21.64 1.33
C LEU A 180 -2.38 -22.78 2.36
N SER A 181 -1.44 -23.00 3.28
CA SER A 181 -1.56 -23.99 4.34
C SER A 181 -2.18 -23.45 5.63
N LEU A 182 -2.52 -22.15 5.69
CA LEU A 182 -3.14 -21.55 6.86
C LEU A 182 -4.66 -21.82 6.87
N ASP A 183 -5.17 -22.18 8.04
CA ASP A 183 -6.60 -22.45 8.32
C ASP A 183 -7.44 -21.18 8.59
N TRP A 184 -6.90 -20.01 8.28
CA TRP A 184 -7.52 -18.72 8.63
C TRP A 184 -8.90 -18.50 8.01
N TYR A 185 -9.28 -19.26 6.98
CA TYR A 185 -10.57 -19.18 6.28
C TYR A 185 -11.71 -19.95 6.98
N GLU A 186 -11.46 -20.63 8.09
CA GLU A 186 -12.48 -21.38 8.81
C GLU A 186 -13.56 -20.49 9.45
N ASP A 187 -14.66 -21.11 9.91
CA ASP A 187 -15.86 -20.42 10.40
C ASP A 187 -15.61 -19.55 11.64
N ASP A 188 -14.57 -19.83 12.41
CA ASP A 188 -14.16 -18.99 13.55
C ASP A 188 -13.21 -17.84 13.12
N GLY A 189 -12.71 -17.87 11.89
CA GLY A 189 -11.74 -16.94 11.29
C GLY A 189 -12.32 -16.03 10.21
N LEU A 190 -11.65 -15.97 9.05
CA LEU A 190 -12.08 -15.19 7.88
C LEU A 190 -13.39 -15.72 7.28
N GLY A 191 -13.77 -16.97 7.59
CA GLY A 191 -15.07 -17.49 7.22
C GLY A 191 -16.24 -16.74 7.86
N ALA A 192 -16.05 -16.09 9.01
CA ALA A 192 -17.08 -15.39 9.77
C ALA A 192 -17.09 -13.86 9.60
N VAL A 193 -16.20 -13.28 8.77
CA VAL A 193 -16.19 -11.84 8.53
C VAL A 193 -17.14 -11.46 7.40
N ASP A 194 -17.59 -10.21 7.39
CA ASP A 194 -18.46 -9.68 6.34
C ASP A 194 -17.69 -9.37 5.06
N LEU A 195 -16.37 -9.05 5.19
CA LEU A 195 -15.50 -8.64 4.11
C LEU A 195 -14.04 -8.95 4.47
N CYS A 196 -13.27 -9.51 3.53
CA CYS A 196 -11.82 -9.55 3.59
C CYS A 196 -11.22 -8.33 2.88
N HIS A 197 -10.34 -7.60 3.55
CA HIS A 197 -9.60 -6.48 2.96
C HIS A 197 -8.11 -6.78 2.93
N ALA A 198 -7.56 -7.10 1.77
CA ALA A 198 -6.12 -7.30 1.59
C ALA A 198 -5.42 -5.97 1.32
N ALA A 199 -4.51 -5.58 2.22
CA ALA A 199 -3.71 -4.35 2.11
C ALA A 199 -2.50 -4.48 1.15
N SER A 200 -2.42 -5.58 0.40
CA SER A 200 -1.38 -5.86 -0.60
C SER A 200 -1.86 -6.95 -1.56
N GLY A 201 -1.46 -6.88 -2.82
CA GLY A 201 -1.64 -7.95 -3.82
C GLY A 201 -0.56 -9.04 -3.77
N GLY A 202 0.27 -9.08 -2.70
CA GLY A 202 1.28 -10.11 -2.49
C GLY A 202 0.74 -11.34 -1.74
N ALA A 203 1.59 -11.97 -0.91
CA ALA A 203 1.21 -13.15 -0.12
C ALA A 203 0.01 -12.90 0.81
N ALA A 204 -0.20 -11.66 1.27
CA ALA A 204 -1.33 -11.29 2.10
C ALA A 204 -2.69 -11.49 1.44
N VAL A 205 -2.78 -11.51 0.12
CA VAL A 205 -4.07 -11.73 -0.56
C VAL A 205 -4.52 -13.19 -0.50
N LEU A 206 -3.58 -14.13 -0.32
CA LEU A 206 -3.89 -15.58 -0.37
C LEU A 206 -4.94 -16.02 0.67
N PRO A 207 -4.84 -15.65 1.96
CA PRO A 207 -5.90 -16.01 2.93
C PRO A 207 -7.27 -15.45 2.53
N GLY A 208 -7.33 -14.26 1.93
CA GLY A 208 -8.57 -13.69 1.42
C GLY A 208 -9.13 -14.44 0.20
N LEU A 209 -8.26 -14.88 -0.71
CA LEU A 209 -8.64 -15.74 -1.84
C LEU A 209 -9.18 -17.10 -1.34
N LEU A 210 -8.58 -17.68 -0.30
CA LEU A 210 -9.06 -18.92 0.29
C LEU A 210 -10.41 -18.73 1.01
N ALA A 211 -10.57 -17.64 1.76
CA ALA A 211 -11.84 -17.32 2.39
C ALA A 211 -12.96 -17.17 1.34
N ARG A 212 -12.67 -16.47 0.23
CA ARG A 212 -13.61 -16.36 -0.88
C ARG A 212 -13.91 -17.73 -1.52
N HIS A 213 -12.86 -18.54 -1.78
CA HIS A 213 -13.01 -19.85 -2.43
C HIS A 213 -13.82 -20.83 -1.60
N PHE A 214 -13.51 -20.93 -0.30
CA PHE A 214 -14.15 -21.94 0.57
C PHE A 214 -15.46 -21.47 1.21
N THR A 215 -15.62 -20.18 1.45
CA THR A 215 -16.74 -19.65 2.23
C THR A 215 -17.52 -18.53 1.52
N GLY A 216 -17.05 -18.05 0.35
CA GLY A 216 -17.74 -17.03 -0.43
C GLY A 216 -17.64 -15.60 0.15
N VAL A 217 -16.78 -15.33 1.14
CA VAL A 217 -16.59 -13.98 1.70
C VAL A 217 -16.09 -13.04 0.60
N PRO A 218 -16.68 -11.84 0.43
CA PRO A 218 -16.21 -10.88 -0.55
C PRO A 218 -14.80 -10.39 -0.23
N LEU A 219 -14.04 -10.04 -1.28
CA LEU A 219 -12.65 -9.60 -1.19
C LEU A 219 -12.49 -8.20 -1.76
N LEU A 220 -11.84 -7.32 -1.00
CA LEU A 220 -11.29 -6.03 -1.42
C LEU A 220 -9.77 -6.12 -1.47
N VAL A 221 -9.16 -5.61 -2.54
CA VAL A 221 -7.70 -5.55 -2.65
C VAL A 221 -7.25 -4.10 -2.79
N THR A 222 -6.39 -3.65 -1.89
CA THR A 222 -5.77 -2.32 -1.92
C THR A 222 -4.29 -2.42 -2.21
N GLU A 223 -3.82 -1.73 -3.25
CA GLU A 223 -2.40 -1.64 -3.57
C GLU A 223 -1.98 -0.21 -3.87
N TYR A 224 -1.21 0.39 -2.99
CA TYR A 224 -0.52 1.65 -3.25
C TYR A 224 0.75 1.48 -4.09
N GLY A 225 1.32 0.28 -4.07
CA GLY A 225 2.44 -0.14 -4.91
C GLY A 225 2.20 -1.53 -5.48
N VAL A 226 2.01 -1.64 -6.80
CA VAL A 226 1.75 -2.94 -7.46
C VAL A 226 2.99 -3.83 -7.38
N ARG A 227 2.84 -5.06 -6.88
CA ARG A 227 3.94 -6.00 -6.61
C ARG A 227 4.80 -6.28 -7.83
N LEU A 228 4.19 -6.46 -9.00
CA LEU A 228 4.93 -6.68 -10.24
C LEU A 228 5.85 -5.49 -10.57
N ARG A 229 5.37 -4.25 -10.39
CA ARG A 229 6.21 -3.05 -10.57
C ARG A 229 7.37 -3.02 -9.57
N THR A 230 7.06 -3.28 -8.30
CA THR A 230 8.07 -3.33 -7.24
C THR A 230 9.14 -4.36 -7.56
N HIS A 231 8.76 -5.56 -8.03
CA HIS A 231 9.70 -6.60 -8.45
C HIS A 231 10.69 -6.08 -9.52
N TYR A 232 10.21 -5.40 -10.56
CA TYR A 232 11.10 -4.84 -11.60
C TYR A 232 12.06 -3.77 -11.06
N LEU A 233 11.65 -3.00 -10.06
CA LEU A 233 12.47 -1.94 -9.48
C LEU A 233 13.50 -2.46 -8.48
N THR A 234 13.17 -3.51 -7.72
CA THR A 234 14.00 -4.03 -6.62
C THR A 234 14.93 -5.16 -7.02
N THR A 235 14.78 -5.72 -8.22
CA THR A 235 15.60 -6.85 -8.69
C THR A 235 16.27 -6.59 -10.05
N PRO A 236 16.89 -5.40 -10.31
CA PRO A 236 17.49 -5.12 -11.61
C PRO A 236 18.64 -6.06 -11.93
N ASP A 237 19.41 -6.48 -10.93
CA ASP A 237 20.63 -7.29 -11.05
C ASP A 237 20.36 -8.80 -10.88
N ALA A 238 19.11 -9.21 -10.65
CA ALA A 238 18.78 -10.62 -10.53
C ALA A 238 18.97 -11.36 -11.88
N PRO A 239 19.41 -12.64 -11.87
CA PRO A 239 19.52 -13.44 -13.07
C PRO A 239 18.25 -13.38 -13.92
N PRO A 240 18.35 -13.30 -15.26
CA PRO A 240 17.17 -13.12 -16.13
C PRO A 240 16.10 -14.19 -15.93
N ALA A 241 16.49 -15.45 -15.68
CA ALA A 241 15.56 -16.54 -15.38
C ALA A 241 14.76 -16.29 -14.10
N VAL A 242 15.43 -15.93 -13.01
CA VAL A 242 14.81 -15.63 -11.71
C VAL A 242 13.84 -14.45 -11.87
N ARG A 243 14.32 -13.35 -12.46
CA ARG A 243 13.51 -12.15 -12.66
C ARG A 243 12.25 -12.44 -13.50
N SER A 244 12.40 -13.21 -14.59
CA SER A 244 11.27 -13.55 -15.48
C SER A 244 10.24 -14.45 -14.80
N LEU A 245 10.68 -15.51 -14.11
CA LEU A 245 9.78 -16.47 -13.47
C LEU A 245 9.04 -15.83 -12.28
N LEU A 246 9.71 -15.01 -11.49
CA LEU A 246 9.08 -14.30 -10.39
C LEU A 246 8.15 -13.18 -10.88
N ALA A 247 8.49 -12.49 -11.97
CA ALA A 247 7.57 -11.54 -12.61
C ALA A 247 6.29 -12.23 -13.10
N ALA A 248 6.43 -13.41 -13.72
CA ALA A 248 5.29 -14.22 -14.14
C ALA A 248 4.42 -14.61 -12.95
N PHE A 249 5.01 -15.08 -11.84
CA PHE A 249 4.27 -15.41 -10.62
C PHE A 249 3.52 -14.20 -10.04
N GLN A 250 4.21 -13.06 -9.87
CA GLN A 250 3.58 -11.84 -9.35
C GLN A 250 2.44 -11.35 -10.25
N GLY A 251 2.64 -11.38 -11.57
CA GLY A 251 1.60 -10.99 -12.52
C GLY A 251 0.38 -11.89 -12.49
N ARG A 252 0.58 -13.23 -12.40
CA ARG A 252 -0.53 -14.20 -12.34
C ARG A 252 -1.28 -14.14 -11.01
N LEU A 253 -0.55 -13.99 -9.90
CA LEU A 253 -1.18 -13.80 -8.58
C LEU A 253 -2.00 -12.51 -8.52
N ALA A 254 -1.47 -11.41 -9.04
CA ALA A 254 -2.20 -10.15 -9.13
C ALA A 254 -3.47 -10.29 -10.00
N ALA A 255 -3.35 -10.91 -11.18
CA ALA A 255 -4.49 -11.14 -12.07
C ALA A 255 -5.60 -11.96 -11.38
N GLU A 256 -5.23 -13.03 -10.64
CA GLU A 256 -6.19 -13.84 -9.90
C GLU A 256 -6.81 -13.04 -8.75
N ALA A 257 -6.02 -12.30 -7.99
CA ALA A 257 -6.50 -11.44 -6.91
C ALA A 257 -7.52 -10.42 -7.43
N TYR A 258 -7.25 -9.76 -8.54
CA TYR A 258 -8.16 -8.76 -9.14
C TYR A 258 -9.40 -9.40 -9.74
N ARG A 259 -9.27 -10.59 -10.31
CA ARG A 259 -10.42 -11.36 -10.83
C ARG A 259 -11.42 -11.68 -9.71
N GLN A 260 -10.91 -12.11 -8.55
CA GLN A 260 -11.72 -12.50 -7.40
C GLN A 260 -12.20 -11.33 -6.55
N ALA A 261 -11.51 -10.19 -6.57
CA ALA A 261 -11.93 -9.01 -5.82
C ALA A 261 -13.26 -8.45 -6.34
N GLU A 262 -14.10 -7.96 -5.43
CA GLU A 262 -15.28 -7.15 -5.77
C GLU A 262 -14.86 -5.73 -6.20
N VAL A 263 -13.90 -5.15 -5.48
CA VAL A 263 -13.29 -3.85 -5.76
C VAL A 263 -11.78 -3.97 -5.61
N VAL A 264 -11.06 -3.27 -6.49
CA VAL A 264 -9.60 -3.12 -6.42
C VAL A 264 -9.28 -1.63 -6.30
N THR A 265 -8.51 -1.24 -5.27
CA THR A 265 -8.16 0.16 -5.08
C THR A 265 -6.70 0.43 -5.37
N ALA A 266 -6.45 1.57 -6.03
CA ALA A 266 -5.13 2.11 -6.30
C ALA A 266 -4.97 3.46 -5.60
N GLY A 267 -3.75 3.80 -5.17
CA GLY A 267 -3.46 5.10 -4.56
C GLY A 267 -3.40 6.26 -5.57
N ASN A 268 -3.32 5.98 -6.86
CA ASN A 268 -3.19 6.97 -7.92
C ASN A 268 -3.37 6.33 -9.31
N ALA A 269 -3.52 7.17 -10.34
CA ALA A 269 -3.69 6.73 -11.72
C ALA A 269 -2.47 5.95 -12.27
N HIS A 270 -1.26 6.20 -11.76
CA HIS A 270 -0.08 5.45 -12.16
C HIS A 270 -0.16 3.99 -11.67
N ALA A 271 -0.51 3.76 -10.41
CA ALA A 271 -0.74 2.42 -9.84
C ALA A 271 -1.91 1.73 -10.54
N ARG A 272 -3.02 2.47 -10.79
CA ARG A 272 -4.18 1.97 -11.53
C ARG A 272 -3.81 1.44 -12.92
N ARG A 273 -2.98 2.15 -13.68
CA ARG A 273 -2.48 1.65 -15.00
C ARG A 273 -1.68 0.36 -14.88
N TRP A 274 -0.94 0.16 -13.79
CA TRP A 274 -0.26 -1.10 -13.54
C TRP A 274 -1.24 -2.23 -13.18
N GLN A 275 -2.29 -1.95 -12.41
CA GLN A 275 -3.34 -2.92 -12.12
C GLN A 275 -4.09 -3.33 -13.40
N GLU A 276 -4.42 -2.38 -14.28
CA GLU A 276 -5.01 -2.67 -15.61
C GLU A 276 -4.09 -3.57 -16.45
N ARG A 277 -2.76 -3.32 -16.45
CA ARG A 277 -1.79 -4.18 -17.14
C ARG A 277 -1.69 -5.59 -16.54
N CYS A 278 -1.96 -5.73 -15.25
CA CYS A 278 -2.04 -7.03 -14.59
C CYS A 278 -3.42 -7.70 -14.74
N GLY A 279 -4.32 -7.15 -15.54
CA GLY A 279 -5.61 -7.76 -15.86
C GLY A 279 -6.76 -7.35 -14.95
N ALA A 280 -6.64 -6.24 -14.19
CA ALA A 280 -7.77 -5.73 -13.44
C ALA A 280 -8.85 -5.16 -14.35
N ASP A 281 -10.10 -5.54 -14.09
CA ASP A 281 -11.27 -4.96 -14.73
C ASP A 281 -11.44 -3.50 -14.32
N ARG A 282 -11.61 -2.62 -15.30
CA ARG A 282 -11.77 -1.17 -15.10
C ARG A 282 -12.99 -0.82 -14.26
N GLU A 283 -14.05 -1.62 -14.32
CA GLU A 283 -15.28 -1.39 -13.55
C GLU A 283 -15.06 -1.64 -12.04
N LYS A 284 -14.14 -2.54 -11.69
CA LYS A 284 -13.75 -2.83 -10.30
C LYS A 284 -12.74 -1.85 -9.72
N LEU A 285 -12.06 -1.05 -10.59
CA LEU A 285 -11.00 -0.16 -10.16
C LEU A 285 -11.54 1.14 -9.55
N ARG A 286 -11.05 1.46 -8.35
CA ARG A 286 -11.30 2.74 -7.68
C ARG A 286 -9.96 3.38 -7.31
N THR A 287 -9.86 4.70 -7.46
CA THR A 287 -8.69 5.44 -6.97
C THR A 287 -9.02 6.00 -5.59
N VAL A 288 -8.25 5.59 -4.59
CA VAL A 288 -8.33 6.11 -3.22
C VAL A 288 -6.94 6.58 -2.82
N HIS A 289 -6.76 7.89 -2.77
CA HIS A 289 -5.46 8.46 -2.44
C HIS A 289 -5.04 8.11 -1.02
N PRO A 290 -3.73 7.93 -0.74
CA PRO A 290 -3.23 7.78 0.62
C PRO A 290 -3.60 8.99 1.47
N GLY A 291 -4.20 8.75 2.63
CA GLY A 291 -4.57 9.82 3.56
C GLY A 291 -3.36 10.36 4.31
N MET A 292 -3.25 11.69 4.39
CA MET A 292 -2.21 12.41 5.11
C MET A 292 -2.84 13.20 6.26
N ASP A 293 -2.21 13.16 7.44
CA ASP A 293 -2.62 14.01 8.55
C ASP A 293 -2.20 15.47 8.26
N ALA A 294 -3.19 16.33 8.05
CA ALA A 294 -2.94 17.73 7.73
C ALA A 294 -2.60 18.59 8.97
N ARG A 295 -2.93 18.12 10.18
CA ARG A 295 -2.78 18.90 11.43
C ARG A 295 -1.33 19.33 11.71
N PRO A 296 -0.29 18.48 11.52
CA PRO A 296 1.09 18.90 11.75
C PRO A 296 1.55 20.04 10.84
N PHE A 297 0.89 20.24 9.69
CA PHE A 297 1.25 21.25 8.67
C PHE A 297 0.34 22.49 8.71
N ALA A 298 -0.65 22.54 9.62
CA ALA A 298 -1.65 23.60 9.66
C ALA A 298 -1.01 24.97 9.89
N GLU A 299 -0.15 25.09 10.91
CA GLU A 299 0.52 26.34 11.26
C GLU A 299 1.38 26.90 10.10
N ALA A 300 2.20 26.03 9.48
CA ALA A 300 3.02 26.41 8.32
C ALA A 300 2.17 26.77 7.10
N GLY A 301 1.03 26.07 6.91
CA GLY A 301 0.15 26.27 5.76
C GLY A 301 -0.75 27.49 5.87
N GLU A 302 -1.04 27.96 7.07
CA GLU A 302 -1.82 29.19 7.31
C GLU A 302 -0.95 30.46 7.22
N SER A 303 0.36 30.32 7.41
CA SER A 303 1.30 31.42 7.22
C SER A 303 1.75 31.52 5.76
N PRO A 304 1.50 32.63 5.07
CA PRO A 304 2.03 32.85 3.73
C PRO A 304 3.55 33.09 3.74
N GLU A 305 4.12 33.37 4.90
CA GLU A 305 5.54 33.67 5.08
C GLU A 305 6.35 32.40 5.27
N CYS A 306 7.58 32.40 4.78
CA CYS A 306 8.59 31.39 5.04
C CYS A 306 9.77 32.03 5.79
N ALA A 307 10.57 31.22 6.46
CA ALA A 307 11.70 31.70 7.25
C ALA A 307 12.73 32.43 6.36
N ASP A 308 12.98 31.92 5.15
CA ASP A 308 13.88 32.55 4.17
C ASP A 308 13.30 32.48 2.74
N PRO A 309 12.98 33.65 2.11
CA PRO A 309 12.41 33.72 0.77
C PRO A 309 13.38 33.30 -0.36
N ASP A 310 14.68 33.26 -0.09
CA ASP A 310 15.72 32.87 -1.05
C ASP A 310 16.16 31.37 -0.86
N THR A 311 15.55 30.63 0.06
CA THR A 311 15.87 29.22 0.31
C THR A 311 14.96 28.28 -0.46
N LEU A 312 15.59 27.28 -1.12
CA LEU A 312 14.95 26.07 -1.66
C LEU A 312 15.02 24.95 -0.63
N VAL A 313 13.96 24.16 -0.54
CA VAL A 313 13.88 23.00 0.37
C VAL A 313 13.62 21.73 -0.43
N TRP A 314 14.39 20.71 -0.14
CA TRP A 314 14.14 19.35 -0.58
C TRP A 314 13.92 18.47 0.67
N VAL A 315 12.83 17.67 0.68
CA VAL A 315 12.51 16.79 1.81
C VAL A 315 12.29 15.36 1.29
N GLY A 316 12.98 14.39 1.89
CA GLY A 316 12.77 13.00 1.50
C GLY A 316 13.83 12.02 2.04
N ARG A 317 13.67 10.76 1.71
CA ARG A 317 14.68 9.73 1.96
C ARG A 317 15.86 9.93 1.02
N VAL A 318 17.08 9.91 1.56
CA VAL A 318 18.27 10.05 0.72
C VAL A 318 18.61 8.69 0.08
N GLU A 319 18.31 8.58 -1.21
CA GLU A 319 18.52 7.38 -2.04
C GLU A 319 18.70 7.77 -3.52
N PRO A 320 19.37 6.97 -4.35
CA PRO A 320 19.64 7.30 -5.76
C PRO A 320 18.39 7.64 -6.59
N ALA A 321 17.24 7.01 -6.28
CA ALA A 321 15.97 7.27 -6.96
C ALA A 321 15.46 8.72 -6.81
N LYS A 322 15.99 9.47 -5.84
CA LYS A 322 15.63 10.88 -5.58
C LYS A 322 16.46 11.89 -6.36
N ASP A 323 17.53 11.46 -7.01
CA ASP A 323 18.37 12.22 -7.93
C ASP A 323 18.82 13.61 -7.39
N LEU A 324 19.39 13.59 -6.17
CA LEU A 324 19.99 14.78 -5.57
C LEU A 324 21.16 15.33 -6.41
N VAL A 325 21.83 14.48 -7.21
CA VAL A 325 22.90 14.89 -8.12
C VAL A 325 22.36 15.89 -9.15
N SER A 326 21.23 15.60 -9.81
CA SER A 326 20.58 16.54 -10.72
C SER A 326 20.14 17.82 -10.00
N LEU A 327 19.66 17.72 -8.75
CA LEU A 327 19.29 18.89 -7.95
C LEU A 327 20.49 19.79 -7.65
N LEU A 328 21.64 19.22 -7.25
CA LEU A 328 22.86 19.99 -7.00
C LEU A 328 23.37 20.70 -8.25
N HIS A 329 23.33 20.04 -9.40
CA HIS A 329 23.66 20.69 -10.69
C HIS A 329 22.66 21.80 -11.06
N ALA A 330 21.35 21.55 -10.84
CA ALA A 330 20.34 22.60 -11.04
C ALA A 330 20.58 23.78 -10.10
N PHE A 331 20.93 23.53 -8.85
CA PHE A 331 21.23 24.56 -7.87
C PHE A 331 22.46 25.40 -8.27
N ALA A 332 23.47 24.81 -8.86
CA ALA A 332 24.61 25.54 -9.42
C ALA A 332 24.16 26.53 -10.52
N GLU A 333 23.22 26.14 -11.39
CA GLU A 333 22.66 27.06 -12.40
C GLU A 333 21.78 28.15 -11.79
N ILE A 334 21.05 27.84 -10.70
CA ILE A 334 20.25 28.86 -9.97
C ILE A 334 21.16 29.92 -9.35
N ARG A 335 22.26 29.51 -8.71
CA ARG A 335 23.18 30.44 -8.06
C ARG A 335 23.88 31.40 -9.03
N LYS A 336 24.11 31.01 -10.29
CA LYS A 336 24.61 31.96 -11.33
C LYS A 336 23.67 33.13 -11.53
N GLN A 337 22.36 32.96 -11.37
CA GLN A 337 21.35 33.99 -11.56
C GLN A 337 20.91 34.66 -10.25
N ARG A 338 21.03 33.95 -9.13
CA ARG A 338 20.64 34.36 -7.79
C ARG A 338 21.68 33.88 -6.75
N PRO A 339 22.81 34.58 -6.60
CA PRO A 339 23.94 34.17 -5.77
C PRO A 339 23.60 33.95 -4.28
N LYS A 340 22.57 34.63 -3.77
CA LYS A 340 22.13 34.51 -2.36
C LYS A 340 21.27 33.29 -2.07
N THR A 341 20.81 32.53 -3.09
CA THR A 341 19.95 31.39 -2.90
C THR A 341 20.67 30.29 -2.12
N ARG A 342 19.97 29.67 -1.18
CA ARG A 342 20.39 28.53 -0.36
C ARG A 342 19.59 27.28 -0.71
N LEU A 343 20.16 26.11 -0.47
CA LEU A 343 19.48 24.81 -0.63
C LEU A 343 19.59 24.02 0.67
N ARG A 344 18.45 23.68 1.25
CA ARG A 344 18.36 22.76 2.40
C ARG A 344 17.90 21.39 1.91
N VAL A 345 18.74 20.39 2.11
CA VAL A 345 18.45 18.97 1.82
C VAL A 345 18.14 18.29 3.14
N VAL A 346 16.85 18.01 3.37
CA VAL A 346 16.35 17.50 4.64
C VAL A 346 15.95 16.03 4.50
N GLY A 347 16.63 15.13 5.19
CA GLY A 347 16.29 13.72 5.19
C GLY A 347 17.43 12.80 5.56
N ALA A 348 17.08 11.57 5.96
CA ALA A 348 18.01 10.53 6.37
C ALA A 348 18.30 9.55 5.22
N PRO A 349 19.51 8.97 5.17
CA PRO A 349 19.85 7.91 4.22
C PRO A 349 19.15 6.59 4.58
N VAL A 350 18.78 5.81 3.56
CA VAL A 350 18.16 4.50 3.73
C VAL A 350 19.16 3.40 3.41
N GLY A 351 19.56 2.67 4.42
CA GLY A 351 20.48 1.55 4.28
C GLY A 351 21.89 1.95 3.81
N PRO A 352 22.76 0.96 3.54
CA PRO A 352 24.15 1.22 3.14
C PRO A 352 24.27 1.98 1.81
N GLU A 353 23.40 1.70 0.85
CA GLU A 353 23.38 2.38 -0.45
C GLU A 353 23.03 3.86 -0.30
N GLY A 354 22.01 4.18 0.51
CA GLY A 354 21.63 5.56 0.81
C GLY A 354 22.73 6.32 1.55
N ALA A 355 23.43 5.66 2.48
CA ALA A 355 24.56 6.26 3.18
C ALA A 355 25.72 6.59 2.22
N ALA A 356 26.08 5.67 1.32
CA ALA A 356 27.09 5.90 0.29
C ALA A 356 26.67 7.02 -0.67
N TYR A 357 25.39 7.06 -1.04
CA TYR A 357 24.85 8.11 -1.90
C TYR A 357 24.87 9.49 -1.22
N LEU A 358 24.55 9.59 0.07
CA LEU A 358 24.66 10.84 0.83
C LEU A 358 26.12 11.35 0.87
N LEU A 359 27.08 10.47 1.09
CA LEU A 359 28.51 10.84 1.05
C LEU A 359 28.90 11.38 -0.32
N HIS A 360 28.45 10.74 -1.40
CA HIS A 360 28.68 11.21 -2.76
C HIS A 360 28.06 12.61 -2.99
N CYS A 361 26.82 12.83 -2.55
CA CYS A 361 26.14 14.12 -2.69
C CYS A 361 26.84 15.23 -1.90
N ARG A 362 27.32 14.94 -0.68
CA ARG A 362 28.11 15.90 0.12
C ARG A 362 29.42 16.27 -0.56
N ALA A 363 30.15 15.28 -1.10
CA ALA A 363 31.39 15.51 -1.85
C ALA A 363 31.14 16.37 -3.11
N LEU A 364 30.07 16.07 -3.85
CA LEU A 364 29.68 16.86 -5.02
C LEU A 364 29.29 18.30 -4.63
N ALA A 365 28.54 18.49 -3.54
CA ALA A 365 28.19 19.82 -3.04
C ALA A 365 29.44 20.63 -2.66
N ALA A 366 30.39 20.04 -1.95
CA ALA A 366 31.67 20.69 -1.61
C ALA A 366 32.49 21.07 -2.85
N GLN A 367 32.44 20.24 -3.90
CA GLN A 367 33.13 20.52 -5.16
C GLN A 367 32.46 21.66 -5.96
N LEU A 368 31.11 21.69 -6.02
CA LEU A 368 30.36 22.69 -6.78
C LEU A 368 30.26 24.03 -6.06
N PHE A 369 30.25 24.00 -4.73
CA PHE A 369 30.05 25.17 -3.87
C PHE A 369 31.16 25.19 -2.80
N PRO A 370 32.35 25.70 -3.13
CA PRO A 370 33.39 25.91 -2.13
C PRO A 370 32.88 26.91 -1.08
N ASP A 371 33.29 26.73 0.16
CA ASP A 371 32.90 27.59 1.27
C ASP A 371 33.21 29.06 0.98
N GLU A 372 32.18 29.90 1.09
CA GLU A 372 32.28 31.33 0.87
C GLU A 372 32.65 32.00 2.20
N ALA A 373 33.91 32.33 2.41
CA ALA A 373 34.36 33.09 3.58
C ALA A 373 34.24 34.58 3.35
N GLU A 374 33.55 35.28 4.24
CA GLU A 374 33.44 36.76 4.20
C GLU A 374 34.73 37.48 4.60
N GLY A 375 35.74 36.71 5.08
CA GLY A 375 37.05 37.25 5.48
C GLY A 375 38.03 36.15 5.91
N PRO A 376 39.32 36.50 6.07
CA PRO A 376 40.37 35.50 6.31
C PRO A 376 40.28 34.76 7.68
N HIS A 377 39.40 35.18 8.56
CA HIS A 377 39.20 34.57 9.89
C HIS A 377 37.76 34.15 10.16
N ILE A 378 36.88 34.23 9.16
CA ILE A 378 35.49 33.83 9.28
C ILE A 378 35.36 32.51 8.51
N PRO A 379 34.92 31.40 9.16
CA PRO A 379 34.68 30.16 8.44
C PRO A 379 33.64 30.41 7.36
N GLY A 380 33.92 29.98 6.14
CA GLY A 380 32.99 30.04 5.03
C GLY A 380 31.75 29.21 5.30
N ASP A 381 30.60 29.65 4.77
CA ASP A 381 29.34 28.98 4.89
C ASP A 381 28.94 28.36 3.54
N ASN A 382 28.69 27.06 3.53
CA ASN A 382 28.28 26.37 2.32
C ASN A 382 26.79 26.69 2.03
N PRO A 383 26.44 27.09 0.80
CA PRO A 383 25.05 27.38 0.46
C PRO A 383 24.14 26.14 0.43
N VAL A 384 24.68 24.95 0.58
CA VAL A 384 23.93 23.68 0.65
C VAL A 384 24.11 23.08 2.04
N SER A 385 23.01 22.88 2.75
CA SER A 385 22.96 22.14 4.01
C SER A 385 22.35 20.75 3.84
N PHE A 386 22.85 19.79 4.62
CA PHE A 386 22.30 18.42 4.73
C PHE A 386 21.86 18.17 6.17
N GLU A 387 20.57 18.06 6.38
CA GLU A 387 19.94 18.08 7.70
C GLU A 387 19.01 16.86 7.89
N GLU A 388 18.72 16.53 9.13
CA GLU A 388 17.76 15.47 9.47
C GLU A 388 16.63 16.04 10.33
N ILE A 389 15.41 15.51 10.12
CA ILE A 389 14.25 15.85 10.95
C ILE A 389 14.45 15.27 12.35
N GLY A 390 14.06 16.03 13.38
CA GLY A 390 14.27 15.69 14.79
C GLY A 390 15.52 16.33 15.40
N GLY A 391 16.31 17.06 14.60
CA GLY A 391 17.40 17.91 15.10
C GLY A 391 16.90 19.23 15.72
N PRO A 392 17.80 19.98 16.37
CA PRO A 392 17.42 21.24 17.07
C PRO A 392 16.81 22.29 16.15
N GLU A 393 17.23 22.35 14.88
CA GLU A 393 16.76 23.33 13.89
C GLU A 393 15.47 22.88 13.18
N LEU A 394 15.22 21.58 13.10
CA LEU A 394 14.08 20.99 12.41
C LEU A 394 13.43 19.89 13.28
N PRO A 395 12.81 20.28 14.41
CA PRO A 395 12.20 19.30 15.32
C PRO A 395 11.02 18.56 14.70
N ARG A 396 10.29 19.17 13.74
CA ARG A 396 9.10 18.59 13.09
C ARG A 396 9.24 18.62 11.57
N PRO A 397 8.57 17.72 10.84
CA PRO A 397 8.54 17.78 9.37
C PRO A 397 8.03 19.12 8.81
N ALA A 398 7.05 19.74 9.46
CA ALA A 398 6.49 21.01 9.03
C ALA A 398 7.52 22.15 9.05
N ASP A 399 8.46 22.13 9.98
CA ASP A 399 9.50 23.14 10.12
C ASP A 399 10.44 23.15 8.90
N ALA A 400 10.69 21.95 8.31
CA ALA A 400 11.45 21.83 7.09
C ALA A 400 10.78 22.56 5.90
N TYR A 401 9.47 22.42 5.75
CA TYR A 401 8.72 23.08 4.68
C TYR A 401 8.55 24.58 4.95
N ALA A 402 8.47 24.99 6.22
CA ALA A 402 8.40 26.40 6.60
C ALA A 402 9.73 27.15 6.38
N ALA A 403 10.86 26.44 6.35
CA ALA A 403 12.20 27.03 6.27
C ALA A 403 12.48 27.75 4.96
N GLY A 404 11.82 27.40 3.85
CA GLY A 404 12.11 27.98 2.54
C GLY A 404 10.88 28.32 1.69
N ALA A 405 11.16 29.00 0.60
CA ALA A 405 10.14 29.58 -0.27
C ALA A 405 9.56 28.59 -1.29
N VAL A 406 10.35 27.63 -1.75
CA VAL A 406 9.97 26.65 -2.78
C VAL A 406 10.44 25.28 -2.37
N THR A 407 9.53 24.30 -2.43
CA THR A 407 9.89 22.89 -2.24
C THR A 407 10.18 22.24 -3.58
N VAL A 408 11.29 21.51 -3.66
CA VAL A 408 11.77 20.87 -4.90
C VAL A 408 11.73 19.35 -4.74
N LEU A 409 11.19 18.66 -5.74
CA LEU A 409 11.24 17.19 -5.86
C LEU A 409 11.98 16.83 -7.16
N SER A 410 13.16 16.23 -7.04
CA SER A 410 14.06 15.90 -8.17
C SER A 410 14.02 14.45 -8.63
N SER A 411 13.15 13.65 -8.06
CA SER A 411 13.10 12.18 -8.21
C SER A 411 13.07 11.72 -9.67
N VAL A 412 13.67 10.55 -9.93
CA VAL A 412 13.56 9.81 -11.21
C VAL A 412 12.59 8.64 -11.12
N VAL A 413 12.27 8.21 -9.91
CA VAL A 413 11.27 7.17 -9.63
C VAL A 413 10.43 7.59 -8.44
N GLU A 414 9.10 7.61 -8.63
CA GLU A 414 8.12 7.82 -7.57
C GLU A 414 6.94 6.84 -7.68
N GLY A 415 6.31 6.61 -6.54
CA GLY A 415 4.96 6.05 -6.48
C GLY A 415 3.96 7.17 -6.25
N PHE A 416 3.56 7.37 -4.99
CA PHE A 416 2.82 8.54 -4.52
C PHE A 416 3.79 9.45 -3.76
N PRO A 417 3.96 10.72 -4.17
CA PRO A 417 4.98 11.60 -3.62
C PRO A 417 4.52 12.24 -2.30
N ILE A 418 4.75 11.57 -1.18
CA ILE A 418 4.32 12.00 0.16
C ILE A 418 4.87 13.39 0.50
N SER A 419 6.17 13.62 0.32
CA SER A 419 6.80 14.91 0.62
C SER A 419 6.23 16.07 -0.21
N LEU A 420 5.72 15.79 -1.41
CA LEU A 420 5.03 16.79 -2.22
C LEU A 420 3.68 17.17 -1.62
N VAL A 421 2.91 16.20 -1.13
CA VAL A 421 1.63 16.45 -0.44
C VAL A 421 1.86 17.22 0.86
N GLU A 422 2.90 16.89 1.62
CA GLU A 422 3.29 17.63 2.83
C GLU A 422 3.65 19.09 2.53
N ALA A 423 4.42 19.33 1.45
CA ALA A 423 4.71 20.68 0.97
C ALA A 423 3.43 21.45 0.58
N MET A 424 2.50 20.78 -0.11
CA MET A 424 1.20 21.34 -0.47
C MET A 424 0.37 21.68 0.77
N LEU A 425 0.28 20.77 1.76
CA LEU A 425 -0.39 21.03 3.05
C LEU A 425 0.23 22.21 3.80
N SER A 426 1.55 22.39 3.67
CA SER A 426 2.30 23.53 4.22
C SER A 426 2.15 24.81 3.39
N GLY A 427 1.30 24.84 2.36
CA GLY A 427 1.06 26.02 1.53
C GLY A 427 2.27 26.46 0.70
N ARG A 428 3.23 25.55 0.43
CA ARG A 428 4.44 25.90 -0.33
C ARG A 428 4.27 25.66 -1.82
N ALA A 429 4.81 26.58 -2.63
CA ALA A 429 4.92 26.37 -4.06
C ALA A 429 5.93 25.26 -4.35
N THR A 430 5.63 24.41 -5.32
CA THR A 430 6.42 23.21 -5.62
C THR A 430 6.96 23.23 -7.04
N VAL A 431 8.18 22.72 -7.19
CA VAL A 431 8.78 22.35 -8.48
C VAL A 431 9.11 20.87 -8.43
N SER A 432 8.63 20.09 -9.38
CA SER A 432 8.77 18.63 -9.34
C SER A 432 9.08 18.06 -10.71
N THR A 433 9.74 16.93 -10.72
CA THR A 433 9.93 16.11 -11.92
C THR A 433 8.68 15.32 -12.29
N ASP A 434 8.43 15.09 -13.60
CA ASP A 434 7.30 14.30 -14.11
C ASP A 434 7.56 12.81 -13.96
N VAL A 435 7.27 12.28 -12.79
CA VAL A 435 7.44 10.85 -12.46
C VAL A 435 6.29 10.34 -11.57
N GLY A 436 5.91 9.07 -11.76
CA GLY A 436 4.90 8.43 -10.93
C GLY A 436 3.55 9.14 -10.94
N ALA A 437 3.07 9.57 -9.76
CA ALA A 437 1.81 10.28 -9.58
C ALA A 437 1.96 11.81 -9.44
N VAL A 438 3.15 12.37 -9.68
CA VAL A 438 3.43 13.79 -9.45
C VAL A 438 2.46 14.73 -10.16
N VAL A 439 2.21 14.50 -11.46
CA VAL A 439 1.28 15.35 -12.25
C VAL A 439 -0.14 15.28 -11.70
N GLU A 440 -0.59 14.09 -11.29
CA GLU A 440 -1.90 13.87 -10.68
C GLU A 440 -2.02 14.61 -9.34
N VAL A 441 -0.98 14.52 -8.49
CA VAL A 441 -0.96 15.17 -7.17
C VAL A 441 -0.94 16.69 -7.32
N ILE A 442 -0.06 17.23 -8.13
CA ILE A 442 0.06 18.69 -8.34
C ILE A 442 -1.20 19.26 -8.99
N GLY A 443 -1.75 18.61 -10.03
CA GLY A 443 -2.97 19.07 -10.68
C GLY A 443 -2.94 20.54 -11.14
N GLY A 444 -1.79 21.06 -11.58
CA GLY A 444 -1.62 22.44 -12.02
C GLY A 444 -1.30 23.47 -10.91
N THR A 445 -1.17 23.05 -9.65
CA THR A 445 -0.86 23.93 -8.51
C THR A 445 0.64 24.08 -8.22
N GLY A 446 1.51 23.60 -9.13
CA GLY A 446 2.96 23.68 -9.06
C GLY A 446 3.58 23.60 -10.45
N LEU A 447 4.90 23.62 -10.54
CA LEU A 447 5.62 23.47 -11.80
C LEU A 447 6.15 22.03 -11.94
N VAL A 448 6.00 21.47 -13.13
CA VAL A 448 6.46 20.12 -13.45
C VAL A 448 7.46 20.18 -14.60
N VAL A 449 8.59 19.48 -14.45
CA VAL A 449 9.69 19.46 -15.42
C VAL A 449 10.09 18.02 -15.75
N PRO A 450 10.73 17.77 -16.90
CA PRO A 450 11.24 16.43 -17.21
C PRO A 450 12.28 15.95 -16.17
N PRO A 451 12.29 14.65 -15.78
CA PRO A 451 13.31 14.09 -14.91
C PRO A 451 14.69 14.11 -15.57
N ARG A 452 15.75 14.12 -14.78
CA ARG A 452 17.16 14.19 -15.22
C ARG A 452 17.45 15.39 -16.11
N ASN A 453 16.75 16.51 -15.86
CA ASN A 453 16.97 17.77 -16.58
C ASN A 453 17.26 18.91 -15.58
N PRO A 454 18.52 19.06 -15.12
CA PRO A 454 18.91 20.09 -14.17
C PRO A 454 18.60 21.51 -14.65
N ARG A 455 18.70 21.77 -15.96
CA ARG A 455 18.43 23.08 -16.52
C ARG A 455 16.95 23.46 -16.41
N ALA A 456 16.04 22.58 -16.81
CA ALA A 456 14.61 22.84 -16.68
C ALA A 456 14.19 22.99 -15.20
N LEU A 457 14.79 22.19 -14.30
CA LEU A 457 14.57 22.30 -12.87
C LEU A 457 15.03 23.68 -12.34
N ALA A 458 16.21 24.13 -12.77
CA ALA A 458 16.75 25.45 -12.39
C ALA A 458 15.86 26.60 -12.90
N GLU A 459 15.46 26.56 -14.18
CA GLU A 459 14.60 27.58 -14.80
C GLU A 459 13.26 27.69 -14.05
N ALA A 460 12.64 26.57 -13.69
CA ALA A 460 11.39 26.54 -12.92
C ALA A 460 11.56 27.11 -11.50
N CYS A 461 12.63 26.73 -10.79
CA CYS A 461 12.91 27.29 -9.46
C CYS A 461 13.15 28.81 -9.53
N VAL A 462 13.96 29.27 -10.47
CA VAL A 462 14.21 30.72 -10.65
C VAL A 462 12.93 31.49 -10.98
N ALA A 463 12.04 30.90 -11.79
CA ALA A 463 10.76 31.55 -12.12
C ALA A 463 9.90 31.78 -10.86
N LEU A 464 9.87 30.85 -9.92
CA LEU A 464 9.12 31.00 -8.65
C LEU A 464 9.85 31.92 -7.65
N LEU A 465 11.19 31.89 -7.60
CA LEU A 465 11.95 32.77 -6.73
C LEU A 465 11.83 34.25 -7.16
N ARG A 466 11.66 34.53 -8.46
CA ARG A 466 11.51 35.89 -9.01
C ARG A 466 10.11 36.47 -8.89
N ASP A 467 9.10 35.64 -8.71
CA ASP A 467 7.69 36.08 -8.66
C ASP A 467 7.01 35.61 -7.35
N PRO A 468 7.15 36.39 -6.26
CA PRO A 468 6.54 36.08 -4.97
C PRO A 468 5.01 35.95 -5.02
N ALA A 469 4.36 36.77 -5.87
CA ALA A 469 2.91 36.75 -6.00
C ALA A 469 2.41 35.47 -6.66
N ARG A 470 3.08 35.02 -7.73
CA ARG A 470 2.80 33.72 -8.36
C ARG A 470 3.06 32.57 -7.40
N ARG A 471 4.17 32.62 -6.66
CA ARG A 471 4.54 31.63 -5.66
C ARG A 471 3.46 31.50 -4.59
N ALA A 472 2.99 32.61 -4.02
CA ALA A 472 1.94 32.63 -3.01
C ALA A 472 0.62 32.04 -3.56
N ARG A 473 0.21 32.44 -4.78
CA ARG A 473 -1.01 31.87 -5.40
C ARG A 473 -0.92 30.36 -5.62
N LEU A 474 0.22 29.87 -6.11
CA LEU A 474 0.41 28.43 -6.32
C LEU A 474 0.43 27.66 -5.00
N GLY A 475 1.09 28.18 -3.95
CA GLY A 475 1.10 27.58 -2.63
C GLY A 475 -0.29 27.48 -2.01
N ALA A 476 -1.08 28.55 -2.08
CA ALA A 476 -2.46 28.56 -1.60
C ALA A 476 -3.35 27.55 -2.36
N ALA A 477 -3.23 27.52 -3.70
CA ALA A 477 -3.96 26.57 -4.53
C ALA A 477 -3.53 25.10 -4.24
N ALA A 478 -2.23 24.88 -4.02
CA ALA A 478 -1.71 23.56 -3.64
C ALA A 478 -2.28 23.09 -2.30
N ARG A 479 -2.32 23.97 -1.28
CA ARG A 479 -2.91 23.65 0.02
C ARG A 479 -4.40 23.31 -0.10
N ALA A 480 -5.17 24.14 -0.81
CA ALA A 480 -6.60 23.87 -1.01
C ALA A 480 -6.83 22.51 -1.64
N ARG A 481 -6.07 22.17 -2.70
CA ARG A 481 -6.13 20.87 -3.35
C ARG A 481 -5.74 19.71 -2.41
N ALA A 482 -4.68 19.89 -1.61
CA ALA A 482 -4.24 18.84 -0.71
C ALA A 482 -5.27 18.55 0.40
N LEU A 483 -5.89 19.59 0.95
CA LEU A 483 -6.97 19.47 1.93
C LEU A 483 -8.24 18.85 1.35
N GLU A 484 -8.53 19.07 0.07
CA GLU A 484 -9.69 18.49 -0.62
C GLU A 484 -9.50 17.00 -0.94
N LEU A 485 -8.28 16.54 -1.32
CA LEU A 485 -8.10 15.23 -1.94
C LEU A 485 -7.26 14.23 -1.14
N PHE A 486 -6.38 14.71 -0.23
CA PHE A 486 -5.31 13.87 0.31
C PHE A 486 -5.31 13.76 1.84
N THR A 487 -6.40 14.12 2.51
CA THR A 487 -6.47 13.98 3.98
C THR A 487 -6.84 12.58 4.43
N VAL A 488 -6.55 12.27 5.70
CA VAL A 488 -6.94 11.00 6.33
C VAL A 488 -8.45 10.83 6.32
N GLU A 489 -9.19 11.88 6.56
CA GLU A 489 -10.65 11.89 6.58
C GLU A 489 -11.24 11.47 5.23
N GLN A 490 -10.71 12.00 4.13
CA GLN A 490 -11.10 11.64 2.76
C GLN A 490 -10.82 10.16 2.47
N ASN A 491 -9.67 9.67 2.90
CA ASN A 491 -9.29 8.27 2.72
C ASN A 491 -10.24 7.32 3.50
N ILE A 492 -10.51 7.64 4.77
CA ILE A 492 -11.40 6.84 5.64
C ILE A 492 -12.82 6.82 5.09
N GLU A 493 -13.36 7.98 4.67
CA GLU A 493 -14.71 8.07 4.11
C GLU A 493 -14.84 7.27 2.81
N ALA A 494 -13.83 7.33 1.94
CA ALA A 494 -13.79 6.54 0.72
C ALA A 494 -13.82 5.02 1.00
N PHE A 495 -13.01 4.54 1.96
CA PHE A 495 -13.03 3.12 2.34
C PHE A 495 -14.32 2.72 3.04
N HIS A 496 -14.90 3.58 3.87
CA HIS A 496 -16.22 3.33 4.46
C HIS A 496 -17.28 3.13 3.37
N GLY A 497 -17.33 4.03 2.39
CA GLY A 497 -18.24 3.89 1.24
C GLY A 497 -18.03 2.60 0.45
N ILE A 498 -16.78 2.21 0.19
CA ILE A 498 -16.45 0.97 -0.50
C ILE A 498 -16.88 -0.26 0.31
N TYR A 499 -16.67 -0.27 1.62
CA TYR A 499 -17.12 -1.38 2.49
C TYR A 499 -18.64 -1.55 2.43
N LEU A 500 -19.39 -0.44 2.54
CA LEU A 500 -20.86 -0.47 2.42
C LEU A 500 -21.30 -0.95 1.03
N GLU A 501 -20.64 -0.49 -0.04
CA GLU A 501 -20.92 -0.92 -1.42
C GLU A 501 -20.75 -2.43 -1.57
N ILE A 502 -19.63 -2.98 -1.12
CA ILE A 502 -19.32 -4.41 -1.24
C ILE A 502 -20.32 -5.25 -0.45
N VAL A 503 -20.53 -4.91 0.83
CA VAL A 503 -21.42 -5.69 1.70
C VAL A 503 -22.88 -5.61 1.23
N SER A 504 -23.32 -4.48 0.67
CA SER A 504 -24.67 -4.34 0.10
C SER A 504 -24.92 -5.27 -1.10
N ARG A 505 -23.87 -5.66 -1.82
CA ARG A 505 -23.94 -6.57 -2.98
C ARG A 505 -23.68 -8.02 -2.61
N ALA A 506 -23.09 -8.27 -1.44
CA ALA A 506 -22.81 -9.63 -0.99
C ALA A 506 -24.10 -10.34 -0.60
N PRO A 507 -24.24 -11.65 -0.91
CA PRO A 507 -25.36 -12.44 -0.42
C PRO A 507 -25.39 -12.40 1.10
N VAL A 508 -26.58 -12.14 1.66
CA VAL A 508 -26.76 -12.15 3.11
C VAL A 508 -26.48 -13.57 3.63
N ARG A 509 -25.45 -13.71 4.44
CA ARG A 509 -25.21 -14.96 5.17
C ARG A 509 -26.30 -15.08 6.24
N ARG A 510 -27.20 -16.04 6.06
CA ARG A 510 -28.14 -16.40 7.11
C ARG A 510 -27.38 -17.23 8.14
N VAL A 511 -27.10 -16.62 9.28
CA VAL A 511 -26.68 -17.39 10.46
C VAL A 511 -27.93 -18.07 10.98
N LEU A 512 -27.94 -19.40 10.95
CA LEU A 512 -29.05 -20.18 11.45
C LEU A 512 -28.80 -20.48 12.93
N ASP A 513 -29.85 -20.50 13.73
CA ASP A 513 -29.81 -20.99 15.09
C ASP A 513 -29.74 -22.53 15.13
N GLY A 514 -29.66 -23.11 16.33
CA GLY A 514 -29.62 -24.57 16.51
C GLY A 514 -30.90 -25.30 16.05
N ALA A 515 -31.97 -24.58 15.71
CA ALA A 515 -33.23 -25.13 15.16
C ALA A 515 -33.29 -24.95 13.63
N GLY A 516 -32.31 -24.28 13.00
CA GLY A 516 -32.27 -24.02 11.58
C GLY A 516 -33.03 -22.74 11.15
N ASP A 517 -33.46 -21.92 12.09
CA ASP A 517 -34.09 -20.65 11.80
C ASP A 517 -33.05 -19.51 11.64
N PRO A 518 -33.25 -18.56 10.72
CA PRO A 518 -32.35 -17.43 10.54
C PRO A 518 -32.30 -16.56 11.80
N LEU A 519 -31.08 -16.37 12.35
CA LEU A 519 -30.87 -15.39 13.41
C LEU A 519 -31.12 -13.96 12.88
N PRO A 520 -31.81 -13.10 13.65
CA PRO A 520 -32.00 -11.71 13.27
C PRO A 520 -30.64 -10.99 13.22
N PHE A 521 -30.52 -10.01 12.34
CA PHE A 521 -29.33 -9.17 12.27
C PHE A 521 -29.01 -8.56 13.64
N ALA A 522 -27.77 -8.65 14.11
CA ALA A 522 -27.34 -8.11 15.39
C ALA A 522 -27.51 -6.57 15.45
N VAL A 523 -27.37 -5.91 14.31
CA VAL A 523 -27.55 -4.45 14.17
C VAL A 523 -28.40 -4.18 12.91
N PRO A 524 -29.50 -3.43 13.02
CA PRO A 524 -30.30 -3.05 11.85
C PRO A 524 -29.48 -2.28 10.81
N ALA A 525 -29.78 -2.44 9.53
CA ALA A 525 -29.08 -1.75 8.44
C ALA A 525 -29.12 -0.22 8.59
N GLU A 526 -30.19 0.31 9.16
CA GLU A 526 -30.39 1.74 9.44
C GLU A 526 -29.37 2.31 10.43
N ALA A 527 -28.81 1.49 11.32
CA ALA A 527 -27.77 1.91 12.24
C ALA A 527 -26.41 2.19 11.56
N GLN A 528 -26.26 1.73 10.31
CA GLN A 528 -25.05 1.95 9.49
C GLN A 528 -25.16 3.23 8.63
N VAL A 529 -26.34 3.86 8.58
CA VAL A 529 -26.53 5.10 7.79
C VAL A 529 -26.03 6.31 8.58
N PRO A 530 -25.13 7.14 8.02
CA PRO A 530 -24.45 8.22 8.76
C PRO A 530 -25.36 9.41 9.11
N PHE A 531 -26.67 9.38 8.82
CA PHE A 531 -27.62 10.42 9.20
C PHE A 531 -28.47 10.01 10.41
N ARG A 532 -28.59 10.91 11.39
CA ARG A 532 -29.39 10.76 12.61
C ARG A 532 -30.92 10.71 12.31
N TRP A 533 -31.36 9.68 11.62
CA TRP A 533 -32.78 9.48 11.37
C TRP A 533 -33.45 8.49 12.35
N SER A 534 -32.66 7.78 13.13
CA SER A 534 -33.15 6.83 14.12
C SER A 534 -32.80 7.26 15.52
N ALA A 535 -33.79 7.61 16.31
CA ALA A 535 -33.67 7.41 17.75
C ALA A 535 -33.38 5.93 18.00
N PRO A 536 -32.53 5.56 18.98
CA PRO A 536 -32.24 4.16 19.28
C PRO A 536 -33.55 3.44 19.59
N SER A 537 -33.97 2.57 18.68
CA SER A 537 -35.13 1.72 18.92
C SER A 537 -34.78 0.76 20.05
N PRO A 538 -35.65 0.59 21.06
CA PRO A 538 -35.41 -0.40 22.10
C PRO A 538 -35.28 -1.79 21.46
N SER A 539 -34.35 -2.59 21.96
CA SER A 539 -33.96 -3.89 21.44
C SER A 539 -35.17 -4.74 21.00
N LEU A 540 -35.18 -5.09 19.70
CA LEU A 540 -36.17 -5.99 19.10
C LEU A 540 -35.93 -7.47 19.44
N ALA A 541 -35.18 -7.76 20.50
CA ALA A 541 -34.71 -9.10 20.86
C ALA A 541 -35.80 -10.14 21.21
N THR A 542 -37.10 -9.82 21.07
CA THR A 542 -38.16 -10.75 21.45
C THR A 542 -39.40 -10.73 20.54
N ARG A 543 -39.31 -10.40 19.23
CA ARG A 543 -40.49 -10.44 18.36
C ARG A 543 -40.24 -11.32 17.14
N ASN A 544 -40.97 -12.40 17.05
CA ASN A 544 -41.12 -13.22 15.85
C ASN A 544 -41.98 -12.46 14.83
N GLY A 545 -41.40 -12.07 13.70
CA GLY A 545 -42.08 -11.46 12.56
C GLY A 545 -41.68 -10.02 12.27
N PRO A 546 -41.87 -9.53 11.03
CA PRO A 546 -41.53 -8.17 10.64
C PRO A 546 -42.40 -7.18 11.44
N GLY A 547 -41.76 -6.14 12.03
CA GLY A 547 -42.39 -5.22 12.99
C GLY A 547 -43.66 -4.50 12.49
N TRP A 548 -43.84 -4.37 11.17
CA TRP A 548 -45.06 -3.79 10.56
C TRP A 548 -46.26 -4.74 10.59
N ALA A 549 -46.05 -6.05 10.74
CA ALA A 549 -47.11 -7.05 10.75
C ALA A 549 -47.74 -7.28 12.15
N THR A 550 -47.10 -6.84 13.24
CA THR A 550 -47.49 -7.13 14.63
C THR A 550 -47.55 -5.91 15.55
N ALA A 551 -47.25 -4.70 15.10
CA ALA A 551 -47.20 -3.53 15.97
C ALA A 551 -48.55 -2.83 16.12
N ARG A 552 -49.22 -3.05 17.25
CA ARG A 552 -50.11 -2.02 17.81
C ARG A 552 -49.24 -0.92 18.45
N PRO A 553 -49.53 0.38 18.22
CA PRO A 553 -48.73 1.44 18.83
C PRO A 553 -48.98 1.46 20.35
N VAL A 554 -47.93 1.20 21.11
CA VAL A 554 -47.96 1.43 22.56
C VAL A 554 -47.78 2.94 22.76
N ARG A 555 -48.84 3.61 23.20
CA ARG A 555 -48.77 5.00 23.66
C ARG A 555 -47.80 5.07 24.85
N ALA A 556 -46.72 5.79 24.69
CA ALA A 556 -45.86 6.18 25.80
C ALA A 556 -46.62 7.16 26.68
N THR A 557 -47.02 6.74 27.86
CA THR A 557 -47.45 7.65 28.93
C THR A 557 -46.19 8.27 29.53
N SER A 558 -45.94 9.52 29.17
CA SER A 558 -44.93 10.35 29.82
C SER A 558 -45.47 10.76 31.21
N HIS A 559 -45.04 10.11 32.27
CA HIS A 559 -45.11 10.68 33.62
C HIS A 559 -43.91 11.60 33.81
N VAL A 560 -44.16 12.89 33.73
CA VAL A 560 -43.25 13.93 34.21
C VAL A 560 -43.67 14.15 35.67
N PRO A 561 -42.81 13.93 36.68
CA PRO A 561 -43.05 14.41 38.04
C PRO A 561 -42.82 15.93 38.08
N ALA A 562 -43.80 16.66 38.59
CA ALA A 562 -43.71 18.10 38.85
C ALA A 562 -42.65 18.41 39.94
N PRO A 563 -41.98 19.56 39.88
CA PRO A 563 -41.03 19.96 40.90
C PRO A 563 -41.81 20.42 42.16
N GLU A 564 -41.60 19.77 43.30
CA GLU A 564 -42.03 20.28 44.59
C GLU A 564 -41.20 21.51 44.97
N GLY A 565 -41.93 22.54 45.30
CA GLY A 565 -41.44 23.86 45.60
C GLY A 565 -40.79 24.01 46.98
N ALA A 566 -40.06 25.09 47.05
CA ALA A 566 -39.33 25.62 48.18
C ALA A 566 -40.14 25.71 49.49
N ARG A 567 -39.47 25.33 50.52
CA ARG A 567 -39.38 26.10 51.81
C ARG A 567 -38.02 25.91 52.43
#